data_34560d4b621ab709ce96815204d16c66
#
_entry.id   34560d4b621ab709ce96815204d16c66
#
_cell.length_a   1.000
_cell.length_b   1.000
_cell.length_c   1.000
_cell.angle_alpha   90.00
_cell.angle_beta   90.00
_cell.angle_gamma   90.00
#
_symmetry.space_group_name_H-M   'P 1'
#
loop_
_entity.id
_entity.type
_entity.pdbx_description
1 polymer ?
#
loop_
_entity_poly.entity_id
_entity_poly.type
_entity_poly.pdbx_seq_one_letter_code
_entity_poly.pdbx_strand_id
1 'polypeptide(L)'
;AMALMLLLFAVVYRRSWRKWLTTVLSAILIFGAVTGGMKVVLRYSETEIAEMLCVPMQQLARVYNYEQDSFSEEERETMFELIPQMVLEQYNPKLADDIKYNFLEDNFKSDPGKYFSLWLRKGLKYPGVYVNSFLENTYDYWYPDTVLDGYTGKRVIEGVYYGESSYFAFETEMPGTRRHLLPWLERFYEKLSFEIYQHRLPVVSMLFSMGFWHWGYAFLACYLLVTKKRRLALSLSLMGALYLTVLLGPIALVRYVLYFYFAVPLLLAALFDTETLAGGETAEPDKINSSIA
;
A
#
# COMPACT_ATOMS: atom_id res chain seq x y z
N ALA A 1 -4.92 -8.63 -1.77
CA ALA A 1 -5.76 -8.23 -0.64
C ALA A 1 -7.03 -9.08 -0.56
N MET A 2 -7.90 -9.05 -1.57
CA MET A 2 -9.20 -9.77 -1.57
C MET A 2 -9.06 -11.27 -1.35
N ALA A 3 -8.15 -11.96 -2.04
CA ALA A 3 -7.92 -13.40 -1.86
C ALA A 3 -7.50 -13.77 -0.44
N LEU A 4 -6.59 -12.99 0.16
CA LEU A 4 -6.15 -13.19 1.54
C LEU A 4 -7.30 -13.00 2.53
N MET A 5 -8.10 -11.95 2.35
CA MET A 5 -9.27 -11.68 3.18
C MET A 5 -10.27 -12.83 3.10
N LEU A 6 -10.55 -13.32 1.91
CA LEU A 6 -11.49 -14.42 1.69
C LEU A 6 -11.01 -15.74 2.29
N LEU A 7 -9.71 -15.99 2.25
CA LEU A 7 -9.07 -17.11 2.97
C LEU A 7 -9.27 -16.99 4.49
N LEU A 8 -9.04 -15.80 5.05
CA LEU A 8 -9.29 -15.52 6.47
C LEU A 8 -10.76 -15.76 6.85
N PHE A 9 -11.70 -15.28 6.04
CA PHE A 9 -13.14 -15.54 6.26
C PHE A 9 -13.49 -17.03 6.17
N ALA A 10 -12.90 -17.76 5.23
CA ALA A 10 -13.11 -19.20 5.12
C ALA A 10 -12.62 -19.96 6.35
N VAL A 11 -11.49 -19.53 6.93
CA VAL A 11 -10.93 -20.11 8.15
C VAL A 11 -11.80 -19.78 9.37
N VAL A 12 -12.22 -18.51 9.52
CA VAL A 12 -13.01 -18.05 10.66
C VAL A 12 -14.44 -18.63 10.63
N TYR A 13 -15.04 -18.70 9.44
CA TYR A 13 -16.41 -19.22 9.24
C TYR A 13 -16.43 -20.63 8.65
N ARG A 14 -15.66 -21.55 9.22
CA ARG A 14 -15.56 -22.95 8.75
C ARG A 14 -16.90 -23.62 8.48
N ARG A 15 -17.93 -23.31 9.27
CA ARG A 15 -19.28 -23.89 9.13
C ARG A 15 -19.99 -23.47 7.83
N SER A 16 -19.55 -22.35 7.21
CA SER A 16 -20.13 -21.77 5.98
C SER A 16 -19.12 -21.75 4.83
N TRP A 17 -18.07 -22.58 4.88
CA TRP A 17 -16.96 -22.55 3.93
C TRP A 17 -17.39 -22.62 2.46
N ARG A 18 -18.45 -23.41 2.16
CA ARG A 18 -18.98 -23.53 0.79
C ARG A 18 -19.53 -22.20 0.27
N LYS A 19 -20.27 -21.45 1.11
CA LYS A 19 -20.77 -20.12 0.74
C LYS A 19 -19.64 -19.15 0.48
N TRP A 20 -18.60 -19.19 1.32
CA TRP A 20 -17.42 -18.35 1.12
C TRP A 20 -16.64 -18.74 -0.12
N LEU A 21 -16.46 -20.02 -0.38
CA LEU A 21 -15.80 -20.50 -1.60
C LEU A 21 -16.57 -20.06 -2.86
N THR A 22 -17.88 -20.20 -2.89
CA THR A 22 -18.70 -19.73 -4.03
C THR A 22 -18.59 -18.22 -4.21
N THR A 23 -18.61 -17.44 -3.12
CA THR A 23 -18.44 -15.98 -3.18
C THR A 23 -17.06 -15.61 -3.76
N VAL A 24 -16.00 -16.28 -3.31
CA VAL A 24 -14.62 -16.08 -3.83
C VAL A 24 -14.55 -16.38 -5.32
N LEU A 25 -15.01 -17.55 -5.71
CA LEU A 25 -15.00 -17.98 -7.11
C LEU A 25 -15.81 -17.03 -8.00
N SER A 26 -17.01 -16.62 -7.52
CA SER A 26 -17.83 -15.64 -8.24
C SER A 26 -17.13 -14.29 -8.37
N ALA A 27 -16.49 -13.80 -7.30
CA ALA A 27 -15.74 -12.54 -7.33
C ALA A 27 -14.55 -12.61 -8.31
N ILE A 28 -13.80 -13.71 -8.30
CA ILE A 28 -12.67 -13.93 -9.24
C ILE A 28 -13.19 -13.97 -10.68
N LEU A 29 -14.28 -14.69 -10.94
CA LEU A 29 -14.87 -14.79 -12.28
C LEU A 29 -15.39 -13.43 -12.77
N ILE A 30 -16.10 -12.67 -11.92
CA ILE A 30 -16.60 -11.34 -12.25
C ILE A 30 -15.42 -10.40 -12.51
N PHE A 31 -14.42 -10.39 -11.65
CA PHE A 31 -13.22 -9.57 -11.81
C PHE A 31 -12.49 -9.93 -13.12
N GLY A 32 -12.29 -11.22 -13.38
CA GLY A 32 -11.67 -11.69 -14.63
C GLY A 32 -12.46 -11.31 -15.88
N ALA A 33 -13.79 -11.42 -15.83
CA ALA A 33 -14.67 -11.04 -16.94
C ALA A 33 -14.64 -9.52 -17.18
N VAL A 34 -14.70 -8.72 -16.12
CA VAL A 34 -14.67 -7.25 -16.23
C VAL A 34 -13.30 -6.79 -16.74
N THR A 35 -12.20 -7.26 -16.13
CA THR A 35 -10.84 -6.87 -16.58
C THR A 35 -10.52 -7.37 -17.98
N GLY A 36 -10.92 -8.60 -18.31
CA GLY A 36 -10.78 -9.14 -19.66
C GLY A 36 -11.60 -8.35 -20.69
N GLY A 37 -12.84 -8.01 -20.35
CA GLY A 37 -13.67 -7.15 -21.19
C GLY A 37 -13.10 -5.75 -21.38
N MET A 38 -12.57 -5.14 -20.30
CA MET A 38 -11.91 -3.84 -20.39
C MET A 38 -10.63 -3.88 -21.25
N LYS A 39 -9.81 -4.93 -21.13
CA LYS A 39 -8.62 -5.13 -21.99
C LYS A 39 -9.00 -5.14 -23.47
N VAL A 40 -10.07 -5.84 -23.83
CA VAL A 40 -10.52 -5.94 -25.22
C VAL A 40 -11.14 -4.64 -25.73
N VAL A 41 -12.00 -4.00 -24.94
CA VAL A 41 -12.76 -2.81 -25.35
C VAL A 41 -11.88 -1.55 -25.31
N LEU A 42 -11.12 -1.36 -24.24
CA LEU A 42 -10.33 -0.17 -24.01
C LEU A 42 -8.88 -0.28 -24.51
N ARG A 43 -8.50 -1.45 -25.06
CA ARG A 43 -7.11 -1.76 -25.44
C ARG A 43 -6.13 -1.42 -24.32
N TYR A 44 -6.55 -1.69 -23.07
CA TYR A 44 -5.78 -1.41 -21.87
C TYR A 44 -4.46 -2.19 -21.91
N SER A 45 -3.33 -1.50 -21.71
CA SER A 45 -2.02 -2.14 -21.61
C SER A 45 -1.96 -2.98 -20.32
N GLU A 46 -1.13 -4.03 -20.36
CA GLU A 46 -0.87 -4.81 -19.16
C GLU A 46 -0.15 -3.95 -18.11
N THR A 47 -0.34 -4.29 -16.83
CA THR A 47 0.45 -3.70 -15.76
C THR A 47 1.93 -3.99 -16.03
N GLU A 48 2.75 -2.99 -16.03
CA GLU A 48 4.20 -3.14 -16.24
C GLU A 48 4.76 -4.09 -15.16
N ILE A 49 5.58 -5.04 -15.58
CA ILE A 49 6.24 -5.99 -14.65
C ILE A 49 7.10 -5.22 -13.65
N ALA A 50 7.65 -4.09 -14.05
CA ALA A 50 8.42 -3.18 -13.23
C ALA A 50 7.67 -2.78 -11.94
N GLU A 51 6.35 -2.56 -11.99
CA GLU A 51 5.53 -2.25 -10.79
C GLU A 51 5.53 -3.41 -9.78
N MET A 52 5.51 -4.63 -10.25
CA MET A 52 5.50 -5.82 -9.39
C MET A 52 6.87 -6.11 -8.79
N LEU A 53 7.93 -5.64 -9.42
CA LEU A 53 9.33 -5.90 -9.05
C LEU A 53 9.97 -4.75 -8.27
N CYS A 54 9.22 -3.71 -7.90
CA CYS A 54 9.76 -2.55 -7.17
C CYS A 54 10.61 -2.95 -5.95
N VAL A 55 10.09 -3.82 -5.08
CA VAL A 55 10.83 -4.26 -3.89
C VAL A 55 12.08 -5.08 -4.24
N PRO A 56 12.01 -6.11 -5.08
CA PRO A 56 13.20 -6.84 -5.52
C PRO A 56 14.28 -5.94 -6.18
N MET A 57 13.87 -5.00 -7.01
CA MET A 57 14.80 -4.06 -7.68
C MET A 57 15.49 -3.14 -6.67
N GLN A 58 14.73 -2.57 -5.72
CA GLN A 58 15.27 -1.77 -4.64
C GLN A 58 16.27 -2.54 -3.77
N GLN A 59 15.97 -3.80 -3.48
CA GLN A 59 16.85 -4.67 -2.71
C GLN A 59 18.17 -4.93 -3.43
N LEU A 60 18.13 -5.27 -4.72
CA LEU A 60 19.32 -5.46 -5.54
C LEU A 60 20.14 -4.18 -5.67
N ALA A 61 19.49 -3.04 -5.94
CA ALA A 61 20.15 -1.75 -6.05
C ALA A 61 20.85 -1.36 -4.74
N ARG A 62 20.22 -1.63 -3.59
CA ARG A 62 20.84 -1.39 -2.29
C ARG A 62 22.07 -2.26 -2.06
N VAL A 63 22.01 -3.56 -2.36
CA VAL A 63 23.20 -4.42 -2.24
C VAL A 63 24.31 -3.95 -3.17
N TYR A 64 23.97 -3.56 -4.40
CA TYR A 64 24.97 -3.02 -5.33
C TYR A 64 25.67 -1.77 -4.76
N ASN A 65 24.94 -0.87 -4.12
CA ASN A 65 25.53 0.35 -3.57
C ASN A 65 26.33 0.14 -2.25
N TYR A 66 25.94 -0.82 -1.43
CA TYR A 66 26.58 -1.03 -0.12
C TYR A 66 27.63 -2.14 -0.10
N GLU A 67 27.51 -3.10 -1.03
CA GLU A 67 28.33 -4.31 -1.10
C GLU A 67 28.85 -4.53 -2.52
N GLN A 68 29.29 -3.47 -3.20
CA GLN A 68 29.67 -3.49 -4.61
C GLN A 68 30.76 -4.52 -4.92
N ASP A 69 31.75 -4.69 -4.03
CA ASP A 69 32.84 -5.65 -4.19
C ASP A 69 32.37 -7.11 -4.10
N SER A 70 31.15 -7.33 -3.65
CA SER A 70 30.58 -8.67 -3.56
C SER A 70 30.08 -9.23 -4.88
N PHE A 71 30.00 -8.42 -5.92
CA PHE A 71 29.52 -8.82 -7.23
C PHE A 71 30.70 -9.30 -8.09
N SER A 72 30.58 -10.51 -8.67
CA SER A 72 31.45 -10.92 -9.76
C SER A 72 31.18 -10.10 -11.02
N GLU A 73 32.10 -10.13 -11.99
CA GLU A 73 31.87 -9.43 -13.27
C GLU A 73 30.61 -9.94 -13.98
N GLU A 74 30.38 -11.24 -13.98
CA GLU A 74 29.17 -11.85 -14.55
C GLU A 74 27.88 -11.37 -13.84
N GLU A 75 27.92 -11.22 -12.51
CA GLU A 75 26.79 -10.72 -11.74
C GLU A 75 26.54 -9.23 -11.99
N ARG A 76 27.60 -8.44 -12.21
CA ARG A 76 27.51 -7.02 -12.59
C ARG A 76 26.88 -6.89 -13.98
N GLU A 77 27.36 -7.65 -14.95
CA GLU A 77 26.77 -7.67 -16.29
C GLU A 77 25.29 -8.04 -16.22
N THR A 78 24.95 -9.10 -15.48
CA THR A 78 23.55 -9.51 -15.26
C THR A 78 22.72 -8.39 -14.64
N MET A 79 23.29 -7.64 -13.68
CA MET A 79 22.58 -6.52 -13.04
C MET A 79 22.38 -5.36 -14.02
N PHE A 80 23.38 -5.04 -14.84
CA PHE A 80 23.31 -3.95 -15.83
C PHE A 80 22.39 -4.27 -17.01
N GLU A 81 22.20 -5.55 -17.32
CA GLU A 81 21.16 -5.98 -18.25
C GLU A 81 19.74 -5.67 -17.77
N LEU A 82 19.52 -5.55 -16.45
CA LEU A 82 18.24 -5.19 -15.87
C LEU A 82 18.07 -3.69 -15.65
N ILE A 83 19.11 -3.07 -15.08
CA ILE A 83 19.07 -1.69 -14.64
C ILE A 83 20.39 -1.04 -15.03
N PRO A 84 20.38 0.04 -15.83
CA PRO A 84 21.60 0.74 -16.21
C PRO A 84 22.44 1.15 -14.99
N GLN A 85 23.76 1.02 -15.08
CA GLN A 85 24.69 1.33 -14.00
C GLN A 85 24.46 2.73 -13.42
N MET A 86 24.29 3.74 -14.28
CA MET A 86 24.06 5.14 -13.86
C MET A 86 22.82 5.28 -12.96
N VAL A 87 21.78 4.48 -13.21
CA VAL A 87 20.56 4.49 -12.39
C VAL A 87 20.80 3.85 -11.02
N LEU A 88 21.60 2.77 -10.99
CA LEU A 88 21.99 2.12 -9.74
C LEU A 88 22.84 3.04 -8.85
N GLU A 89 23.71 3.84 -9.44
CA GLU A 89 24.55 4.81 -8.73
C GLU A 89 23.73 5.98 -8.12
N GLN A 90 22.57 6.25 -8.69
CA GLN A 90 21.62 7.26 -8.18
C GLN A 90 20.55 6.67 -7.25
N TYR A 91 20.80 5.50 -6.72
CA TYR A 91 19.86 4.79 -5.84
C TYR A 91 19.30 5.66 -4.73
N ASN A 92 17.97 5.74 -4.66
CA ASN A 92 17.24 6.39 -3.59
C ASN A 92 16.47 5.34 -2.77
N PRO A 93 16.75 5.17 -1.47
CA PRO A 93 16.11 4.15 -0.64
C PRO A 93 14.60 4.33 -0.47
N LYS A 94 14.08 5.55 -0.62
CA LYS A 94 12.67 5.89 -0.45
C LYS A 94 11.88 5.96 -1.75
N LEU A 95 12.54 5.90 -2.89
CA LEU A 95 11.94 6.12 -4.20
C LEU A 95 12.41 5.07 -5.20
N ALA A 96 11.54 4.15 -5.57
CA ALA A 96 11.84 3.14 -6.57
C ALA A 96 11.55 3.59 -8.01
N ASP A 97 10.92 4.75 -8.20
CA ASP A 97 10.46 5.19 -9.52
C ASP A 97 11.61 5.33 -10.53
N ASP A 98 12.77 5.87 -10.13
CA ASP A 98 13.91 6.02 -11.02
C ASP A 98 14.40 4.66 -11.55
N ILE A 99 14.47 3.66 -10.68
CA ILE A 99 14.83 2.30 -11.05
C ILE A 99 13.73 1.69 -11.93
N LYS A 100 12.48 1.84 -11.56
CA LYS A 100 11.33 1.30 -12.27
C LYS A 100 11.23 1.82 -13.70
N TYR A 101 11.37 3.13 -13.90
CA TYR A 101 11.28 3.75 -15.23
C TYR A 101 12.46 3.38 -16.17
N ASN A 102 13.57 2.97 -15.59
CA ASN A 102 14.76 2.55 -16.33
C ASN A 102 14.97 1.03 -16.34
N PHE A 103 13.98 0.27 -15.86
CA PHE A 103 14.02 -1.19 -15.85
C PHE A 103 13.86 -1.75 -17.27
N LEU A 104 14.80 -2.60 -17.66
CA LEU A 104 14.82 -3.21 -18.98
C LEU A 104 13.95 -4.48 -18.99
N GLU A 105 12.65 -4.27 -19.14
CA GLU A 105 11.62 -5.31 -18.98
C GLU A 105 11.77 -6.45 -20.00
N ASP A 106 12.18 -6.15 -21.24
CA ASP A 106 12.35 -7.15 -22.28
C ASP A 106 13.50 -8.13 -21.96
N ASN A 107 14.57 -7.62 -21.34
CA ASN A 107 15.66 -8.48 -20.87
C ASN A 107 15.18 -9.39 -19.74
N PHE A 108 14.42 -8.83 -18.77
CA PHE A 108 13.84 -9.64 -17.71
C PHE A 108 12.93 -10.75 -18.27
N LYS A 109 12.07 -10.44 -19.23
CA LYS A 109 11.16 -11.41 -19.86
C LYS A 109 11.88 -12.52 -20.60
N SER A 110 13.08 -12.24 -21.12
CA SER A 110 13.88 -13.23 -21.88
C SER A 110 14.39 -14.37 -20.99
N ASP A 111 14.80 -14.09 -19.76
CA ASP A 111 15.26 -15.07 -18.77
C ASP A 111 14.96 -14.63 -17.32
N PRO A 112 13.72 -14.69 -16.87
CA PRO A 112 13.37 -14.32 -15.49
C PRO A 112 14.12 -15.12 -14.43
N GLY A 113 14.48 -16.38 -14.76
CA GLY A 113 15.16 -17.29 -13.85
C GLY A 113 16.57 -16.82 -13.48
N LYS A 114 17.33 -16.31 -14.45
CA LYS A 114 18.66 -15.73 -14.25
C LYS A 114 18.63 -14.60 -13.22
N TYR A 115 17.73 -13.67 -13.40
CA TYR A 115 17.62 -12.47 -12.55
C TYR A 115 17.06 -12.79 -11.16
N PHE A 116 16.05 -13.66 -11.10
CA PHE A 116 15.53 -14.12 -9.81
C PHE A 116 16.56 -14.91 -9.00
N SER A 117 17.39 -15.70 -9.67
CA SER A 117 18.52 -16.40 -9.06
C SER A 117 19.55 -15.43 -8.49
N LEU A 118 19.90 -14.36 -9.21
CA LEU A 118 20.78 -13.32 -8.68
C LEU A 118 20.20 -12.67 -7.44
N TRP A 119 18.93 -12.25 -7.51
CA TRP A 119 18.21 -11.64 -6.38
C TRP A 119 18.21 -12.57 -5.14
N LEU A 120 17.89 -13.84 -5.32
CA LEU A 120 17.85 -14.81 -4.23
C LEU A 120 19.23 -15.04 -3.60
N ARG A 121 20.28 -15.22 -4.42
CA ARG A 121 21.65 -15.39 -3.91
C ARG A 121 22.12 -14.18 -3.12
N LYS A 122 21.88 -12.96 -3.61
CA LYS A 122 22.26 -11.73 -2.89
C LYS A 122 21.45 -11.56 -1.61
N GLY A 123 20.16 -11.89 -1.63
CA GLY A 123 19.30 -11.84 -0.44
C GLY A 123 19.71 -12.82 0.65
N LEU A 124 20.08 -14.03 0.28
CA LEU A 124 20.60 -15.04 1.24
C LEU A 124 21.96 -14.65 1.80
N LYS A 125 22.80 -13.98 1.02
CA LYS A 125 24.12 -13.53 1.46
C LYS A 125 24.03 -12.26 2.33
N TYR A 126 23.12 -11.34 2.00
CA TYR A 126 22.96 -10.03 2.65
C TYR A 126 21.52 -9.78 3.15
N PRO A 127 20.96 -10.65 4.00
CA PRO A 127 19.57 -10.53 4.41
C PRO A 127 19.28 -9.22 5.15
N GLY A 128 20.22 -8.70 5.93
CA GLY A 128 20.09 -7.42 6.63
C GLY A 128 19.95 -6.23 5.68
N VAL A 129 20.68 -6.24 4.56
CA VAL A 129 20.58 -5.18 3.53
C VAL A 129 19.20 -5.23 2.85
N TYR A 130 18.66 -6.42 2.59
CA TYR A 130 17.33 -6.60 2.01
C TYR A 130 16.21 -6.14 2.93
N VAL A 131 16.29 -6.52 4.20
CA VAL A 131 15.33 -6.03 5.21
C VAL A 131 15.39 -4.52 5.33
N ASN A 132 16.59 -3.97 5.40
CA ASN A 132 16.79 -2.51 5.50
C ASN A 132 16.24 -1.77 4.26
N SER A 133 16.46 -2.32 3.06
CA SER A 133 15.89 -1.76 1.82
C SER A 133 14.36 -1.66 1.91
N PHE A 134 13.71 -2.73 2.36
CA PHE A 134 12.26 -2.75 2.53
C PHE A 134 11.78 -1.77 3.61
N LEU A 135 12.48 -1.69 4.75
CA LEU A 135 12.13 -0.78 5.82
C LEU A 135 12.28 0.69 5.41
N GLU A 136 13.33 1.03 4.68
CA GLU A 136 13.55 2.39 4.18
C GLU A 136 12.49 2.79 3.14
N ASN A 137 12.17 1.90 2.19
CA ASN A 137 11.13 2.17 1.19
C ASN A 137 9.74 2.34 1.81
N THR A 138 9.48 1.68 2.93
CA THR A 138 8.18 1.71 3.63
C THR A 138 8.15 2.65 4.83
N TYR A 139 9.27 3.28 5.15
CA TYR A 139 9.47 4.09 6.36
C TYR A 139 8.35 5.11 6.61
N ASP A 140 7.97 5.82 5.57
CA ASP A 140 6.99 6.90 5.65
C ASP A 140 5.56 6.40 5.97
N TYR A 141 5.30 5.10 5.77
CA TYR A 141 4.01 4.52 6.12
C TYR A 141 3.80 4.26 7.62
N TRP A 142 4.88 4.02 8.37
CA TRP A 142 4.77 3.55 9.75
C TRP A 142 5.49 4.43 10.77
N TYR A 143 6.40 5.31 10.37
CA TYR A 143 7.07 6.19 11.29
C TYR A 143 6.20 7.42 11.61
N PRO A 144 5.88 7.68 12.91
CA PRO A 144 4.89 8.69 13.27
C PRO A 144 5.29 10.12 12.93
N ASP A 145 6.59 10.44 13.06
CA ASP A 145 7.12 11.79 12.85
C ASP A 145 7.58 12.03 11.41
N THR A 146 7.18 11.16 10.49
CA THR A 146 7.52 11.36 9.09
C THR A 146 6.89 12.62 8.55
N VAL A 147 7.72 13.51 8.05
CA VAL A 147 7.34 14.52 7.08
C VAL A 147 7.37 13.85 5.72
N LEU A 148 6.28 13.94 4.98
CA LEU A 148 6.19 13.40 3.63
C LEU A 148 7.12 14.18 2.71
N ASP A 149 8.37 13.78 2.72
CA ASP A 149 9.40 14.31 1.86
C ASP A 149 9.96 13.23 0.92
N GLY A 150 9.15 12.26 0.54
CA GLY A 150 9.54 11.27 -0.47
C GLY A 150 10.21 11.93 -1.66
N TYR A 151 9.99 13.19 -1.76
CA TYR A 151 10.59 14.14 -2.67
C TYR A 151 11.48 15.18 -1.97
N THR A 152 12.04 14.84 -0.81
CA THR A 152 13.03 15.63 -0.06
C THR A 152 12.60 17.06 0.32
N GLY A 153 11.33 17.28 0.63
CA GLY A 153 10.79 18.62 0.92
C GLY A 153 10.96 19.60 -0.23
N LYS A 154 11.50 19.15 -1.34
CA LYS A 154 11.57 19.86 -2.59
C LYS A 154 10.40 19.43 -3.45
N ARG A 155 10.05 20.27 -4.38
CA ARG A 155 9.04 19.94 -5.37
C ARG A 155 9.34 18.59 -5.98
N VAL A 156 8.32 17.77 -6.05
CA VAL A 156 8.38 16.50 -6.72
C VAL A 156 8.95 16.69 -8.10
N ILE A 157 10.17 16.24 -8.32
CA ILE A 157 10.77 16.24 -9.64
C ILE A 157 10.88 17.67 -10.20
N GLU A 158 11.79 18.45 -9.64
CA GLU A 158 12.18 19.72 -10.26
C GLU A 158 12.54 19.48 -11.74
N GLY A 159 11.81 20.11 -12.62
CA GLY A 159 12.10 20.18 -14.06
C GLY A 159 11.42 19.15 -14.95
N VAL A 160 10.72 18.17 -14.43
CA VAL A 160 9.99 17.18 -15.26
C VAL A 160 8.53 17.58 -15.47
N TYR A 161 7.94 18.28 -14.52
CA TYR A 161 6.56 18.74 -14.64
C TYR A 161 6.51 20.25 -14.84
N TYR A 162 5.77 20.66 -15.85
CA TYR A 162 5.52 22.06 -16.17
C TYR A 162 4.57 22.74 -15.17
N GLY A 163 4.34 22.15 -14.07
CA GLY A 163 3.49 22.62 -13.02
C GLY A 163 4.04 22.24 -11.68
N GLU A 164 3.34 22.66 -10.67
CA GLU A 164 3.61 22.28 -9.31
C GLU A 164 2.89 20.95 -9.07
N SER A 165 3.65 19.91 -8.76
CA SER A 165 3.12 18.62 -8.41
C SER A 165 2.83 18.55 -6.92
N SER A 166 1.76 17.87 -6.51
CA SER A 166 1.38 17.76 -5.13
C SER A 166 0.88 16.38 -4.73
N TYR A 167 0.99 16.07 -3.45
CA TYR A 167 0.45 14.84 -2.88
C TYR A 167 -1.06 14.68 -2.99
N PHE A 168 -1.77 15.79 -3.17
CA PHE A 168 -3.23 15.84 -3.28
C PHE A 168 -3.70 15.95 -4.74
N ALA A 169 -2.80 15.69 -5.69
CA ALA A 169 -3.09 15.81 -7.12
C ALA A 169 -3.65 17.20 -7.51
N PHE A 170 -3.03 18.24 -6.98
CA PHE A 170 -3.38 19.63 -7.28
C PHE A 170 -2.69 20.10 -8.57
N GLU A 171 -2.72 19.27 -9.57
CA GLU A 171 -2.08 19.48 -10.85
C GLU A 171 -3.12 19.77 -11.92
N THR A 172 -2.73 20.55 -12.92
CA THR A 172 -3.56 20.79 -14.08
C THR A 172 -2.91 20.19 -15.30
N GLU A 173 -3.54 19.17 -15.87
CA GLU A 173 -3.08 18.59 -17.12
C GLU A 173 -3.35 19.52 -18.29
N MET A 174 -2.37 19.64 -19.19
CA MET A 174 -2.54 20.40 -20.43
C MET A 174 -3.36 19.58 -21.44
N PRO A 175 -4.28 20.21 -22.21
CA PRO A 175 -4.58 21.64 -22.32
C PRO A 175 -5.67 22.17 -21.35
N GLY A 176 -5.86 21.52 -20.22
CA GLY A 176 -6.93 21.87 -19.29
C GLY A 176 -6.82 23.26 -18.69
N THR A 177 -7.96 23.84 -18.38
CA THR A 177 -8.08 25.05 -17.57
C THR A 177 -8.92 24.75 -16.35
N ARG A 178 -8.37 25.00 -15.17
CA ARG A 178 -9.09 24.80 -13.91
C ARG A 178 -10.03 25.99 -13.65
N ARG A 179 -11.30 25.71 -13.39
CA ARG A 179 -12.29 26.72 -12.97
C ARG A 179 -12.75 26.39 -11.55
N HIS A 180 -12.70 27.37 -10.67
CA HIS A 180 -13.04 27.21 -9.26
C HIS A 180 -14.31 27.99 -8.92
N LEU A 181 -15.26 27.30 -8.28
CA LEU A 181 -16.46 27.94 -7.71
C LEU A 181 -16.13 28.65 -6.39
N LEU A 182 -15.12 28.20 -5.67
CA LEU A 182 -14.72 28.69 -4.36
C LEU A 182 -13.21 28.98 -4.32
N PRO A 183 -12.76 30.17 -4.77
CA PRO A 183 -11.33 30.49 -4.86
C PRO A 183 -10.57 30.45 -3.52
N TRP A 184 -11.27 30.66 -2.40
CA TRP A 184 -10.66 30.55 -1.07
C TRP A 184 -10.32 29.09 -0.71
N LEU A 185 -11.17 28.15 -1.13
CA LEU A 185 -10.95 26.71 -0.89
C LEU A 185 -9.79 26.20 -1.74
N GLU A 186 -9.70 26.66 -2.97
CA GLU A 186 -8.54 26.38 -3.83
C GLU A 186 -7.24 26.82 -3.16
N ARG A 187 -7.14 28.07 -2.74
CA ARG A 187 -5.95 28.59 -2.05
C ARG A 187 -5.62 27.83 -0.77
N PHE A 188 -6.63 27.34 -0.07
CA PHE A 188 -6.41 26.50 1.10
C PHE A 188 -5.79 25.15 0.73
N TYR A 189 -6.31 24.47 -0.30
CA TYR A 189 -5.75 23.21 -0.79
C TYR A 189 -4.35 23.38 -1.38
N GLU A 190 -4.12 24.46 -2.10
CA GLU A 190 -2.81 24.81 -2.64
C GLU A 190 -1.77 24.91 -1.51
N LYS A 191 -2.08 25.65 -0.45
CA LYS A 191 -1.20 25.74 0.73
C LYS A 191 -0.97 24.42 1.42
N LEU A 192 -2.00 23.60 1.57
CA LEU A 192 -1.85 22.27 2.15
C LEU A 192 -0.97 21.37 1.29
N SER A 193 -1.02 21.54 -0.03
CA SER A 193 -0.39 20.66 -0.99
C SER A 193 1.07 21.03 -1.28
N PHE A 194 1.34 22.29 -1.55
CA PHE A 194 2.67 22.74 -2.00
C PHE A 194 3.55 23.32 -0.91
N GLU A 195 2.95 23.96 0.10
CA GLU A 195 3.74 24.65 1.14
C GLU A 195 4.07 23.78 2.33
N ILE A 196 3.74 22.50 2.30
CA ILE A 196 3.90 21.56 3.43
C ILE A 196 3.27 22.14 4.71
N TYR A 197 2.24 22.95 4.54
CA TYR A 197 1.59 23.70 5.61
C TYR A 197 1.03 22.79 6.69
N GLN A 198 0.52 21.63 6.29
CA GLN A 198 0.01 20.58 7.18
C GLN A 198 1.06 20.11 8.21
N HIS A 199 2.35 20.15 7.91
CA HIS A 199 3.41 19.76 8.82
C HIS A 199 3.78 20.84 9.85
N ARG A 200 3.33 22.05 9.64
CA ARG A 200 3.63 23.20 10.52
C ARG A 200 2.58 23.38 11.63
N LEU A 201 1.41 22.78 11.48
CA LEU A 201 0.32 22.90 12.43
C LEU A 201 0.26 21.67 13.33
N PRO A 202 0.47 21.81 14.65
CA PRO A 202 0.24 20.73 15.60
C PRO A 202 -1.18 20.16 15.44
N VAL A 203 -1.36 18.88 15.72
CA VAL A 203 -2.61 18.13 15.52
C VAL A 203 -2.99 17.94 14.05
N VAL A 204 -2.96 18.99 13.22
CA VAL A 204 -3.24 18.88 11.78
C VAL A 204 -2.18 18.00 11.11
N SER A 205 -0.91 18.17 11.46
CA SER A 205 0.18 17.34 10.96
C SER A 205 -0.03 15.84 11.26
N MET A 206 -0.59 15.50 12.42
CA MET A 206 -0.92 14.11 12.76
C MET A 206 -1.95 13.51 11.81
N LEU A 207 -2.95 14.30 11.39
CA LEU A 207 -3.98 13.83 10.47
C LEU A 207 -3.41 13.48 9.08
N PHE A 208 -2.34 14.16 8.66
CA PHE A 208 -1.66 13.90 7.38
C PHE A 208 -0.49 12.90 7.51
N SER A 209 -0.16 12.48 8.73
CA SER A 209 0.84 11.45 8.96
C SER A 209 0.28 10.06 8.68
N MET A 210 0.86 9.36 7.71
CA MET A 210 0.52 7.96 7.45
C MET A 210 0.86 7.08 8.65
N GLY A 211 1.95 7.35 9.33
CA GLY A 211 2.36 6.64 10.54
C GLY A 211 1.35 6.79 11.68
N PHE A 212 0.75 7.96 11.85
CA PHE A 212 -0.33 8.14 12.83
C PHE A 212 -1.51 7.18 12.56
N TRP A 213 -1.95 7.11 11.31
CA TRP A 213 -3.04 6.21 10.93
C TRP A 213 -2.66 4.74 11.03
N HIS A 214 -1.42 4.38 10.70
CA HIS A 214 -0.90 3.03 10.88
C HIS A 214 -1.03 2.60 12.36
N TRP A 215 -0.51 3.39 13.28
CA TRP A 215 -0.54 3.06 14.69
C TRP A 215 -1.94 3.14 15.29
N GLY A 216 -2.76 4.08 14.86
CA GLY A 216 -4.17 4.16 15.25
C GLY A 216 -4.95 2.92 14.83
N TYR A 217 -4.75 2.46 13.61
CA TYR A 217 -5.34 1.22 13.10
C TYR A 217 -4.83 -0.02 13.86
N ALA A 218 -3.52 -0.12 14.10
CA ALA A 218 -2.92 -1.22 14.84
C ALA A 218 -3.44 -1.26 16.29
N PHE A 219 -3.54 -0.09 16.95
CA PHE A 219 -4.13 0.03 18.29
C PHE A 219 -5.58 -0.47 18.30
N LEU A 220 -6.41 -0.01 17.36
CA LEU A 220 -7.80 -0.44 17.28
C LEU A 220 -7.91 -1.95 17.06
N ALA A 221 -7.10 -2.51 16.16
CA ALA A 221 -7.09 -3.95 15.90
C ALA A 221 -6.73 -4.74 17.17
N CYS A 222 -5.70 -4.32 17.89
CA CYS A 222 -5.31 -4.92 19.17
C CYS A 222 -6.42 -4.80 20.22
N TYR A 223 -7.02 -3.61 20.35
CA TYR A 223 -8.13 -3.36 21.29
C TYR A 223 -9.31 -4.30 21.02
N LEU A 224 -9.73 -4.45 19.76
CA LEU A 224 -10.83 -5.34 19.40
C LEU A 224 -10.52 -6.82 19.64
N LEU A 225 -9.26 -7.24 19.46
CA LEU A 225 -8.83 -8.60 19.75
C LEU A 225 -8.82 -8.87 21.26
N VAL A 226 -8.28 -7.95 22.07
CA VAL A 226 -8.21 -8.07 23.53
C VAL A 226 -9.63 -8.07 24.14
N THR A 227 -10.51 -7.22 23.63
CA THR A 227 -11.92 -7.15 24.07
C THR A 227 -12.79 -8.26 23.47
N LYS A 228 -12.18 -9.23 22.77
CA LYS A 228 -12.85 -10.38 22.14
C LYS A 228 -13.90 -10.02 21.09
N LYS A 229 -13.92 -8.81 20.57
CA LYS A 229 -14.80 -8.36 19.48
C LYS A 229 -14.32 -8.87 18.12
N ARG A 230 -14.16 -10.18 17.99
CA ARG A 230 -13.50 -10.85 16.84
C ARG A 230 -14.17 -10.56 15.50
N ARG A 231 -15.51 -10.41 15.45
CA ARG A 231 -16.23 -10.10 14.21
C ARG A 231 -15.86 -8.73 13.68
N LEU A 232 -15.75 -7.75 14.58
CA LEU A 232 -15.36 -6.39 14.22
C LEU A 232 -13.86 -6.32 13.86
N ALA A 233 -13.00 -7.02 14.61
CA ALA A 233 -11.58 -7.16 14.24
C ALA A 233 -11.42 -7.80 12.85
N LEU A 234 -12.28 -8.77 12.49
CA LEU A 234 -12.25 -9.39 11.17
C LEU A 234 -12.62 -8.39 10.05
N SER A 235 -13.55 -7.45 10.30
CA SER A 235 -13.87 -6.41 9.31
C SER A 235 -12.69 -5.50 9.00
N LEU A 236 -11.76 -5.30 9.94
CA LEU A 236 -10.53 -4.56 9.72
C LEU A 236 -9.51 -5.31 8.85
N SER A 237 -9.67 -6.62 8.66
CA SER A 237 -8.72 -7.43 7.88
C SER A 237 -8.59 -6.96 6.43
N LEU A 238 -9.65 -6.39 5.85
CA LEU A 238 -9.60 -5.79 4.51
C LEU A 238 -8.61 -4.62 4.45
N MET A 239 -8.69 -3.71 5.43
CA MET A 239 -7.79 -2.56 5.51
C MET A 239 -6.34 -3.02 5.71
N GLY A 240 -6.13 -4.01 6.59
CA GLY A 240 -4.81 -4.61 6.78
C GLY A 240 -4.27 -5.28 5.52
N ALA A 241 -5.11 -6.01 4.77
CA ALA A 241 -4.72 -6.63 3.52
C ALA A 241 -4.39 -5.60 2.42
N LEU A 242 -5.15 -4.51 2.33
CA LEU A 242 -4.83 -3.39 1.45
C LEU A 242 -3.51 -2.74 1.85
N TYR A 243 -3.31 -2.51 3.14
CA TYR A 243 -2.06 -1.95 3.65
C TYR A 243 -0.84 -2.82 3.29
N LEU A 244 -0.94 -4.12 3.43
CA LEU A 244 0.13 -5.05 3.03
C LEU A 244 0.45 -4.96 1.53
N THR A 245 -0.53 -4.71 0.66
CA THR A 245 -0.26 -4.51 -0.77
C THR A 245 0.42 -3.18 -1.05
N VAL A 246 0.07 -2.13 -0.32
CA VAL A 246 0.68 -0.80 -0.46
C VAL A 246 2.15 -0.80 -0.05
N LEU A 247 2.54 -1.60 0.95
CA LEU A 247 3.95 -1.76 1.36
C LEU A 247 4.86 -2.33 0.26
N LEU A 248 4.28 -2.93 -0.78
CA LEU A 248 5.02 -3.45 -1.93
C LEU A 248 5.14 -2.43 -3.06
N GLY A 249 4.65 -1.21 -2.86
CA GLY A 249 4.67 -0.15 -3.85
C GLY A 249 6.03 0.54 -4.00
N PRO A 250 6.18 1.35 -5.05
CA PRO A 250 7.44 2.02 -5.40
C PRO A 250 7.82 3.17 -4.47
N ILE A 251 6.85 3.74 -3.79
CA ILE A 251 7.02 4.92 -2.92
C ILE A 251 5.87 5.00 -1.92
N ALA A 252 6.13 5.58 -0.75
CA ALA A 252 5.11 5.86 0.24
C ALA A 252 4.42 7.20 -0.02
N LEU A 253 3.12 7.17 -0.34
CA LEU A 253 2.30 8.36 -0.59
C LEU A 253 0.96 8.27 0.13
N VAL A 254 0.44 9.43 0.59
CA VAL A 254 -0.86 9.52 1.27
C VAL A 254 -2.00 8.97 0.41
N ARG A 255 -1.95 9.18 -0.91
CA ARG A 255 -2.99 8.69 -1.83
C ARG A 255 -3.20 7.17 -1.78
N TYR A 256 -2.17 6.41 -1.45
CA TYR A 256 -2.26 4.95 -1.34
C TYR A 256 -2.92 4.47 -0.06
N VAL A 257 -2.98 5.32 0.96
CA VAL A 257 -3.60 5.02 2.26
C VAL A 257 -4.84 5.86 2.55
N LEU A 258 -5.42 6.52 1.55
CA LEU A 258 -6.65 7.32 1.69
C LEU A 258 -7.83 6.54 2.28
N TYR A 259 -7.87 5.22 2.12
CA TYR A 259 -8.89 4.39 2.73
C TYR A 259 -8.88 4.44 4.28
N PHE A 260 -7.75 4.74 4.91
CA PHE A 260 -7.72 5.00 6.36
C PHE A 260 -8.54 6.24 6.71
N TYR A 261 -8.40 7.31 5.94
CA TYR A 261 -9.11 8.57 6.15
C TYR A 261 -10.61 8.39 5.95
N PHE A 262 -11.01 7.72 4.87
CA PHE A 262 -12.42 7.45 4.59
C PHE A 262 -13.06 6.47 5.59
N ALA A 263 -12.28 5.61 6.21
CA ALA A 263 -12.76 4.66 7.20
C ALA A 263 -12.92 5.27 8.62
N VAL A 264 -12.40 6.47 8.89
CA VAL A 264 -12.43 7.09 10.23
C VAL A 264 -13.81 7.07 10.88
N PRO A 265 -14.90 7.46 10.21
CA PRO A 265 -16.22 7.41 10.82
C PRO A 265 -16.63 5.99 11.26
N LEU A 266 -16.29 4.99 10.46
CA LEU A 266 -16.58 3.58 10.77
C LEU A 266 -15.71 3.07 11.94
N LEU A 267 -14.43 3.49 11.97
CA LEU A 267 -13.50 3.13 13.05
C LEU A 267 -13.94 3.75 14.38
N LEU A 268 -14.38 5.00 14.37
CA LEU A 268 -14.94 5.68 15.55
C LEU A 268 -16.23 5.01 16.01
N ALA A 269 -17.16 4.72 15.10
CA ALA A 269 -18.38 3.99 15.43
C ALA A 269 -18.05 2.63 16.07
N ALA A 270 -17.04 1.92 15.56
CA ALA A 270 -16.59 0.64 16.11
C ALA A 270 -16.01 0.74 17.53
N LEU A 271 -15.43 1.88 17.91
CA LEU A 271 -14.93 2.13 19.26
C LEU A 271 -16.06 2.39 20.25
N PHE A 272 -17.07 3.17 19.83
CA PHE A 272 -18.15 3.65 20.69
C PHE A 272 -19.38 2.74 20.71
N ASP A 273 -19.56 1.86 19.72
CA ASP A 273 -20.67 0.91 19.68
C ASP A 273 -20.38 -0.28 20.60
N THR A 274 -20.60 -0.04 21.91
CA THR A 274 -20.41 -1.04 22.96
C THR A 274 -21.66 -1.87 23.22
N GLU A 275 -22.83 -1.44 22.78
CA GLU A 275 -24.12 -2.02 23.23
C GLU A 275 -24.76 -2.96 22.22
N THR A 276 -24.62 -2.73 20.92
CA THR A 276 -25.35 -3.52 19.91
C THR A 276 -24.78 -4.93 19.72
N LEU A 277 -23.54 -5.19 20.16
CA LEU A 277 -22.93 -6.52 20.06
C LEU A 277 -23.01 -7.34 21.35
N ALA A 278 -23.27 -6.71 22.49
CA ALA A 278 -23.51 -7.40 23.75
C ALA A 278 -24.96 -7.95 23.86
N GLY A 279 -25.91 -7.33 23.17
CA GLY A 279 -27.30 -7.73 23.17
C GLY A 279 -27.67 -8.98 22.36
N GLY A 280 -26.72 -9.54 21.62
CA GLY A 280 -26.94 -10.73 20.79
C GLY A 280 -26.69 -12.09 21.48
N GLU A 281 -26.16 -12.09 22.70
CA GLU A 281 -25.83 -13.34 23.44
C GLU A 281 -26.73 -13.67 24.60
N THR A 282 -27.73 -12.86 24.91
CA THR A 282 -28.67 -13.13 26.02
C THR A 282 -30.12 -13.19 25.58
N ALA A 283 -30.40 -13.97 24.55
CA ALA A 283 -31.74 -14.53 24.36
C ALA A 283 -31.62 -16.06 24.40
N GLU A 284 -31.32 -16.59 25.54
CA GLU A 284 -31.64 -17.97 25.90
C GLU A 284 -33.17 -18.02 26.02
N PRO A 285 -33.88 -18.88 25.29
CA PRO A 285 -35.32 -19.05 25.49
C PRO A 285 -35.50 -19.76 26.81
N ASP A 286 -35.90 -19.00 27.83
CA ASP A 286 -36.31 -19.51 29.10
C ASP A 286 -37.46 -20.50 28.92
N LYS A 287 -37.24 -21.63 29.48
CA LYS A 287 -38.11 -22.77 29.72
C LYS A 287 -39.55 -22.37 29.97
N ILE A 288 -40.39 -22.61 29.00
CA ILE A 288 -41.81 -22.89 29.28
C ILE A 288 -41.88 -24.41 29.49
N ASN A 289 -41.70 -24.82 30.71
CA ASN A 289 -42.19 -26.12 31.16
C ASN A 289 -42.50 -26.04 32.62
N SER A 290 -43.74 -26.25 32.91
CA SER A 290 -44.37 -26.80 34.10
C SER A 290 -45.56 -25.98 34.50
N SER A 291 -46.72 -26.39 34.09
CA SER A 291 -47.86 -26.64 34.96
C SER A 291 -49.11 -26.95 34.14
N ILE A 292 -49.29 -28.18 33.81
CA ILE A 292 -50.63 -28.76 33.78
C ILE A 292 -50.53 -30.13 34.44
N ALA A 293 -50.88 -30.14 35.70
CA ALA A 293 -51.37 -31.35 36.33
C ALA A 293 -52.87 -31.34 36.23
#